data_34bfe3535a1194f08a71cc89a12281ae
#
_entry.id   34bfe3535a1194f08a71cc89a12281ae
#
_cell.length_a   1.000
_cell.length_b   1.000
_cell.length_c   1.000
_cell.angle_alpha   90.00
_cell.angle_beta   90.00
_cell.angle_gamma   90.00
#
_symmetry.space_group_name_H-M   'P 1'
#
loop_
_entity.id
_entity.type
_entity.pdbx_description
1 polymer ?
#
loop_
_entity_poly.entity_id
_entity_poly.type
_entity_poly.pdbx_seq_one_letter_code
_entity_poly.pdbx_strand_id
1 'polypeptide(L)'
;RIELTGPANGLRDGWFRVKELEPPTGFSIKDSDTQEAFIPAGKGHTFLFENTPLSALIVYKQDSVSGEGLSGCRFQLSYLGGETSGSGGTVIGTYTTSANGSFTVTGLKAGYYICEELESDSGHVIDAAPQSFYISGENQDIVTLYFSNAPKGAVLVKKVSSADNSPLSDVEFLVARSDGSVVGNNNGKFVTDSTGTFLVEGVEPGTTLVIKETRAKPGYLLDNTPQTV
;
A
#
# COMPACT_ATOMS: atom_id res chain seq x y z
N ARG A 1 12.08 -6.82 39.27
CA ARG A 1 12.10 -6.10 40.53
C ARG A 1 13.53 -5.70 40.87
N ILE A 2 13.76 -4.41 41.06
CA ILE A 2 15.03 -3.90 41.62
C ILE A 2 14.77 -3.56 43.09
N GLU A 3 15.57 -4.09 43.99
CA GLU A 3 15.48 -3.82 45.41
C GLU A 3 16.72 -3.06 45.84
N LEU A 4 16.53 -1.83 46.33
CA LEU A 4 17.58 -1.02 46.91
C LEU A 4 17.34 -0.97 48.43
N THR A 5 18.18 -1.63 49.23
CA THR A 5 18.08 -1.64 50.67
C THR A 5 19.20 -0.78 51.27
N GLY A 6 18.86 0.16 52.16
CA GLY A 6 19.83 0.91 52.93
C GLY A 6 20.30 0.10 54.13
N PRO A 7 21.33 0.45 54.87
CA PRO A 7 22.31 1.50 54.64
C PRO A 7 23.45 1.09 53.71
N ALA A 8 23.52 -0.17 53.27
CA ALA A 8 24.58 -0.65 52.37
C ALA A 8 24.59 0.08 51.02
N ASN A 9 23.43 0.56 50.54
CA ASN A 9 23.29 1.34 49.30
C ASN A 9 23.27 2.86 49.53
N GLY A 10 23.51 3.36 50.74
CA GLY A 10 23.57 4.78 51.04
C GLY A 10 22.25 5.54 50.99
N LEU A 11 21.11 4.83 50.97
CA LEU A 11 19.78 5.47 50.93
C LEU A 11 19.47 6.09 52.31
N ARG A 12 19.16 7.39 52.31
CA ARG A 12 18.70 8.16 53.46
C ARG A 12 17.23 8.53 53.26
N ASP A 13 16.59 9.07 54.28
CA ASP A 13 15.28 9.69 54.10
C ASP A 13 15.34 10.86 53.10
N GLY A 14 14.36 10.94 52.23
CA GLY A 14 14.30 12.01 51.22
C GLY A 14 13.39 11.70 50.03
N TRP A 15 13.43 12.61 49.07
CA TRP A 15 12.75 12.44 47.79
C TRP A 15 13.58 11.57 46.86
N PHE A 16 12.94 10.56 46.30
CA PHE A 16 13.53 9.66 45.33
C PHE A 16 12.74 9.78 44.01
N ARG A 17 13.48 9.82 42.92
CA ARG A 17 12.96 9.75 41.56
C ARG A 17 13.46 8.47 40.88
N VAL A 18 12.54 7.67 40.37
CA VAL A 18 12.84 6.47 39.58
C VAL A 18 12.35 6.67 38.20
N LYS A 19 13.20 6.44 37.21
CA LYS A 19 12.86 6.54 35.77
C LYS A 19 13.08 5.18 35.12
N GLU A 20 12.06 4.72 34.36
CA GLU A 20 12.22 3.62 33.45
C GLU A 20 12.94 4.13 32.18
N LEU A 21 14.11 3.58 31.88
CA LEU A 21 14.93 4.01 30.75
C LEU A 21 14.47 3.34 29.46
N GLU A 22 14.16 2.04 29.52
CA GLU A 22 13.75 1.23 28.38
C GLU A 22 12.69 0.21 28.83
N PRO A 23 11.58 0.07 28.09
CA PRO A 23 10.61 -0.99 28.33
C PRO A 23 11.15 -2.33 27.83
N PRO A 24 10.59 -3.46 28.27
CA PRO A 24 10.91 -4.78 27.71
C PRO A 24 10.60 -4.82 26.20
N THR A 25 11.33 -5.66 25.47
CA THR A 25 11.07 -5.89 24.03
C THR A 25 9.62 -6.29 23.81
N GLY A 26 8.94 -5.63 22.86
CA GLY A 26 7.52 -5.83 22.55
C GLY A 26 6.55 -5.02 23.43
N PHE A 27 7.08 -4.09 24.23
CA PHE A 27 6.27 -3.18 25.05
C PHE A 27 6.69 -1.73 24.85
N SER A 28 5.80 -0.80 25.19
CA SER A 28 6.07 0.63 25.32
C SER A 28 5.74 1.10 26.73
N ILE A 29 6.40 2.17 27.18
CA ILE A 29 6.11 2.80 28.48
C ILE A 29 4.68 3.33 28.45
N LYS A 30 3.88 2.95 29.47
CA LYS A 30 2.53 3.46 29.67
C LYS A 30 2.59 4.68 30.59
N ASP A 31 1.83 5.71 30.24
CA ASP A 31 1.66 6.96 30.99
C ASP A 31 2.97 7.73 31.21
N SER A 32 3.70 7.47 32.29
CA SER A 32 4.92 8.20 32.64
C SER A 32 6.09 7.26 32.88
N ASP A 33 7.24 7.62 32.31
CA ASP A 33 8.51 6.94 32.53
C ASP A 33 9.14 7.25 33.92
N THR A 34 8.56 8.19 34.68
CA THR A 34 9.16 8.73 35.90
C THR A 34 8.14 8.79 37.03
N GLN A 35 8.53 8.26 38.19
CA GLN A 35 7.78 8.36 39.44
C GLN A 35 8.64 8.92 40.56
N GLU A 36 8.00 9.66 41.44
CA GLU A 36 8.66 10.29 42.59
C GLU A 36 7.95 9.95 43.90
N ALA A 37 8.70 9.71 44.94
CA ALA A 37 8.17 9.50 46.27
C ALA A 37 9.14 9.97 47.35
N PHE A 38 8.59 10.51 48.47
CA PHE A 38 9.35 10.73 49.68
C PHE A 38 9.38 9.42 50.51
N ILE A 39 10.58 8.94 50.84
CA ILE A 39 10.75 7.72 51.61
C ILE A 39 11.34 8.09 52.98
N PRO A 40 10.57 7.94 54.09
CA PRO A 40 11.05 8.18 55.43
C PRO A 40 12.11 7.15 55.85
N ALA A 41 12.98 7.53 56.78
CA ALA A 41 13.98 6.65 57.35
C ALA A 41 13.35 5.35 57.91
N GLY A 42 13.90 4.22 57.53
CA GLY A 42 13.44 2.89 57.94
C GLY A 42 12.12 2.41 57.29
N LYS A 43 11.63 3.12 56.30
CA LYS A 43 10.44 2.72 55.52
C LYS A 43 10.84 2.28 54.11
N GLY A 44 9.97 1.47 53.47
CA GLY A 44 10.06 1.10 52.07
C GLY A 44 8.99 1.81 51.22
N HIS A 45 9.21 1.90 49.93
CA HIS A 45 8.24 2.35 48.93
C HIS A 45 8.34 1.45 47.70
N THR A 46 7.20 1.17 47.06
CA THR A 46 7.15 0.41 45.81
C THR A 46 6.75 1.34 44.68
N PHE A 47 7.62 1.51 43.71
CA PHE A 47 7.29 2.14 42.42
C PHE A 47 6.75 1.07 41.50
N LEU A 48 5.56 1.28 40.93
CA LEU A 48 4.93 0.37 39.96
C LEU A 48 4.94 1.03 38.57
N PHE A 49 5.70 0.45 37.67
CA PHE A 49 5.70 0.84 36.27
C PHE A 49 4.91 -0.18 35.47
N GLU A 50 4.03 0.30 34.61
CA GLU A 50 3.24 -0.50 33.69
C GLU A 50 3.68 -0.25 32.25
N ASN A 51 3.73 -1.29 31.44
CA ASN A 51 4.07 -1.23 30.04
C ASN A 51 2.93 -1.78 29.17
N THR A 52 2.66 -1.11 28.07
CA THR A 52 1.64 -1.50 27.09
C THR A 52 2.24 -2.45 26.05
N PRO A 53 1.63 -3.61 25.75
CA PRO A 53 2.06 -4.47 24.67
C PRO A 53 2.03 -3.75 23.33
N LEU A 54 3.05 -3.98 22.50
CA LEU A 54 3.08 -3.50 21.12
C LEU A 54 2.34 -4.47 20.21
N SER A 55 1.58 -3.92 19.29
CA SER A 55 0.69 -4.65 18.38
C SER A 55 1.24 -4.73 16.96
N ALA A 56 0.53 -5.39 16.06
CA ALA A 56 0.96 -5.59 14.68
C ALA A 56 -0.18 -5.29 13.68
N LEU A 57 0.23 -4.86 12.48
CA LEU A 57 -0.61 -4.76 11.30
C LEU A 57 -0.15 -5.79 10.26
N ILE A 58 -1.09 -6.52 9.68
CA ILE A 58 -0.89 -7.36 8.50
C ILE A 58 -1.73 -6.77 7.37
N VAL A 59 -1.12 -6.52 6.22
CA VAL A 59 -1.83 -6.05 5.02
C VAL A 59 -1.73 -7.12 3.95
N TYR A 60 -2.87 -7.44 3.35
CA TYR A 60 -2.99 -8.25 2.14
C TYR A 60 -3.46 -7.39 0.98
N LYS A 61 -2.74 -7.47 -0.12
CA LYS A 61 -3.05 -6.83 -1.39
C LYS A 61 -3.35 -7.88 -2.43
N GLN A 62 -4.48 -7.78 -3.13
CA GLN A 62 -4.94 -8.80 -4.06
C GLN A 62 -5.56 -8.20 -5.32
N ASP A 63 -5.57 -8.97 -6.40
CA ASP A 63 -6.36 -8.72 -7.60
C ASP A 63 -7.85 -8.87 -7.26
N SER A 64 -8.68 -7.90 -7.65
CA SER A 64 -10.11 -7.88 -7.34
C SER A 64 -10.93 -8.94 -8.10
N VAL A 65 -10.38 -9.54 -9.15
CA VAL A 65 -11.04 -10.55 -10.00
C VAL A 65 -10.58 -11.95 -9.65
N SER A 66 -9.27 -12.20 -9.61
CA SER A 66 -8.70 -13.53 -9.34
C SER A 66 -8.52 -13.83 -7.86
N GLY A 67 -8.39 -12.80 -7.01
CA GLY A 67 -8.05 -12.95 -5.60
C GLY A 67 -6.56 -13.26 -5.35
N GLU A 68 -5.72 -13.31 -6.40
CA GLU A 68 -4.30 -13.55 -6.26
C GLU A 68 -3.58 -12.37 -5.60
N GLY A 69 -2.54 -12.66 -4.81
CA GLY A 69 -1.75 -11.64 -4.14
C GLY A 69 -0.93 -10.79 -5.11
N LEU A 70 -0.97 -9.46 -4.95
CA LEU A 70 -0.23 -8.51 -5.79
C LEU A 70 1.05 -8.06 -5.09
N SER A 71 2.20 -8.39 -5.69
CA SER A 71 3.52 -7.99 -5.21
C SER A 71 3.94 -6.63 -5.76
N GLY A 72 4.83 -5.94 -5.04
CA GLY A 72 5.42 -4.67 -5.50
C GLY A 72 4.52 -3.45 -5.29
N CYS A 73 3.31 -3.59 -4.76
CA CYS A 73 2.44 -2.48 -4.40
C CYS A 73 2.98 -1.76 -3.16
N ARG A 74 3.00 -0.42 -3.19
CA ARG A 74 3.61 0.40 -2.15
C ARG A 74 2.55 1.10 -1.31
N PHE A 75 2.68 1.00 0.01
CA PHE A 75 1.77 1.54 1.01
C PHE A 75 2.46 2.50 1.96
N GLN A 76 1.72 3.50 2.43
CA GLN A 76 2.11 4.36 3.54
C GLN A 76 1.27 4.04 4.77
N LEU A 77 1.93 3.89 5.92
CA LEU A 77 1.28 3.81 7.22
C LEU A 77 1.55 5.09 7.99
N SER A 78 0.50 5.72 8.50
CA SER A 78 0.58 6.92 9.33
C SER A 78 -0.13 6.72 10.67
N TYR A 79 0.43 7.28 11.74
CA TYR A 79 -0.17 7.33 13.08
C TYR A 79 -0.92 8.64 13.26
N LEU A 80 -2.20 8.57 13.62
CA LEU A 80 -3.10 9.72 13.77
C LEU A 80 -3.20 10.23 15.22
N GLY A 81 -2.60 9.53 16.18
CA GLY A 81 -2.70 9.87 17.61
C GLY A 81 -3.81 9.13 18.34
N GLY A 82 -4.17 9.59 19.54
CA GLY A 82 -5.27 9.02 20.33
C GLY A 82 -6.66 9.49 19.90
N GLU A 83 -6.77 10.47 19.00
CA GLU A 83 -8.03 11.06 18.53
C GLU A 83 -8.24 10.85 17.03
N THR A 84 -9.50 10.60 16.62
CA THR A 84 -9.89 10.26 15.22
C THR A 84 -9.89 11.42 14.24
N SER A 85 -9.65 12.66 14.70
CA SER A 85 -9.94 13.88 13.93
C SER A 85 -8.74 14.56 13.29
N GLY A 86 -7.58 13.90 13.17
CA GLY A 86 -6.37 14.52 12.62
C GLY A 86 -6.18 14.29 11.13
N SER A 87 -6.45 15.26 10.27
CA SER A 87 -5.75 15.37 9.00
C SER A 87 -4.28 15.69 9.29
N GLY A 88 -3.34 14.80 8.95
CA GLY A 88 -1.91 15.03 9.13
C GLY A 88 -1.27 14.17 10.21
N GLY A 89 -1.46 12.86 10.15
CA GLY A 89 -0.76 11.92 11.01
C GLY A 89 0.75 11.88 10.76
N THR A 90 1.49 11.37 11.73
CA THR A 90 2.93 11.13 11.57
C THR A 90 3.15 9.88 10.73
N VAL A 91 3.87 9.99 9.61
CA VAL A 91 4.25 8.83 8.79
C VAL A 91 5.14 7.90 9.60
N ILE A 92 4.70 6.66 9.77
CA ILE A 92 5.46 5.57 10.41
C ILE A 92 6.47 5.00 9.43
N GLY A 93 6.04 4.77 8.18
CA GLY A 93 6.88 4.21 7.15
C GLY A 93 6.13 3.94 5.86
N THR A 94 6.92 3.51 4.85
CA THR A 94 6.42 3.03 3.57
C THR A 94 6.81 1.56 3.42
N TYR A 95 5.86 0.73 2.98
CA TYR A 95 6.00 -0.72 2.92
C TYR A 95 5.62 -1.21 1.52
N THR A 96 6.29 -2.25 1.06
CA THR A 96 6.02 -2.86 -0.24
C THR A 96 5.56 -4.30 -0.05
N THR A 97 4.54 -4.71 -0.80
CA THR A 97 4.04 -6.08 -0.73
C THR A 97 5.06 -7.08 -1.29
N SER A 98 5.23 -8.19 -0.58
CA SER A 98 6.07 -9.33 -0.95
C SER A 98 5.42 -10.17 -2.06
N ALA A 99 6.09 -11.27 -2.46
CA ALA A 99 5.62 -12.16 -3.53
C ALA A 99 4.21 -12.74 -3.31
N ASN A 100 3.78 -12.87 -2.06
CA ASN A 100 2.44 -13.35 -1.70
C ASN A 100 1.40 -12.23 -1.54
N GLY A 101 1.74 -11.01 -1.94
CA GLY A 101 0.85 -9.85 -1.85
C GLY A 101 0.70 -9.27 -0.44
N SER A 102 1.62 -9.52 0.50
CA SER A 102 1.47 -9.03 1.87
C SER A 102 2.69 -8.33 2.42
N PHE A 103 2.47 -7.52 3.47
CA PHE A 103 3.51 -7.05 4.38
C PHE A 103 3.00 -7.03 5.82
N THR A 104 3.92 -6.99 6.77
CA THR A 104 3.61 -6.94 8.21
C THR A 104 4.40 -5.80 8.86
N VAL A 105 3.75 -5.05 9.73
CA VAL A 105 4.37 -4.02 10.57
C VAL A 105 4.17 -4.41 12.03
N THR A 106 5.25 -4.48 12.79
CA THR A 106 5.24 -4.81 14.22
C THR A 106 5.64 -3.61 15.04
N GLY A 107 5.42 -3.67 16.34
CA GLY A 107 5.83 -2.61 17.25
C GLY A 107 4.89 -1.41 17.26
N LEU A 108 3.64 -1.58 16.87
CA LEU A 108 2.63 -0.52 16.88
C LEU A 108 2.13 -0.26 18.29
N LYS A 109 2.16 1.02 18.71
CA LYS A 109 1.62 1.50 19.99
C LYS A 109 0.11 1.74 19.91
N ALA A 110 -0.54 1.94 21.06
CA ALA A 110 -1.95 2.32 21.12
C ALA A 110 -2.26 3.60 20.33
N GLY A 111 -3.44 3.65 19.69
CA GLY A 111 -3.95 4.80 18.96
C GLY A 111 -4.51 4.47 17.58
N TYR A 112 -4.86 5.52 16.85
CA TYR A 112 -5.43 5.45 15.50
C TYR A 112 -4.35 5.50 14.44
N TYR A 113 -4.58 4.74 13.37
CA TYR A 113 -3.70 4.62 12.21
C TYR A 113 -4.50 4.72 10.91
N ILE A 114 -3.83 5.11 9.85
CA ILE A 114 -4.34 5.04 8.48
C ILE A 114 -3.29 4.36 7.58
N CYS A 115 -3.75 3.41 6.77
CA CYS A 115 -2.96 2.74 5.76
C CYS A 115 -3.51 3.11 4.37
N GLU A 116 -2.63 3.61 3.50
CA GLU A 116 -2.95 4.13 2.18
C GLU A 116 -2.05 3.50 1.12
N GLU A 117 -2.62 3.06 0.00
CA GLU A 117 -1.86 2.62 -1.15
C GLU A 117 -1.34 3.82 -1.95
N LEU A 118 -0.03 3.89 -2.16
CA LEU A 118 0.63 4.95 -2.93
C LEU A 118 0.86 4.54 -4.38
N GLU A 119 1.18 3.27 -4.63
CA GLU A 119 1.50 2.74 -5.95
C GLU A 119 1.01 1.31 -6.07
N SER A 120 0.39 1.00 -7.20
CA SER A 120 0.06 -0.36 -7.61
C SER A 120 1.22 -0.96 -8.43
N ASP A 121 1.18 -2.27 -8.67
CA ASP A 121 2.00 -2.89 -9.70
C ASP A 121 1.58 -2.40 -11.10
N SER A 122 2.39 -2.71 -12.12
CA SER A 122 2.17 -2.20 -13.49
C SER A 122 0.89 -2.73 -14.17
N GLY A 123 0.37 -3.87 -13.70
CA GLY A 123 -0.79 -4.55 -14.28
C GLY A 123 -2.14 -4.10 -13.72
N HIS A 124 -2.17 -3.28 -12.66
CA HIS A 124 -3.38 -2.93 -11.94
C HIS A 124 -3.52 -1.42 -11.77
N VAL A 125 -4.75 -0.96 -11.47
CA VAL A 125 -5.05 0.42 -11.05
C VAL A 125 -5.35 0.44 -9.56
N ILE A 126 -4.99 1.54 -8.88
CA ILE A 126 -5.38 1.75 -7.48
C ILE A 126 -6.89 1.96 -7.45
N ASP A 127 -7.61 1.08 -6.75
CA ASP A 127 -9.06 1.10 -6.62
C ASP A 127 -9.51 1.15 -5.16
N ALA A 128 -8.60 0.90 -4.22
CA ALA A 128 -8.89 0.85 -2.81
C ALA A 128 -8.71 2.20 -2.11
N ALA A 129 -9.73 2.63 -1.37
CA ALA A 129 -9.64 3.78 -0.47
C ALA A 129 -8.71 3.49 0.72
N PRO A 130 -8.08 4.53 1.32
CA PRO A 130 -7.34 4.39 2.56
C PRO A 130 -8.20 3.77 3.68
N GLN A 131 -7.60 2.90 4.50
CA GLN A 131 -8.27 2.25 5.61
C GLN A 131 -7.69 2.69 6.94
N SER A 132 -8.58 3.08 7.87
CA SER A 132 -8.20 3.44 9.23
C SER A 132 -8.47 2.30 10.19
N PHE A 133 -7.64 2.17 11.23
CA PHE A 133 -7.81 1.17 12.28
C PHE A 133 -7.32 1.71 13.62
N TYR A 134 -7.70 1.01 14.69
CA TYR A 134 -7.35 1.37 16.07
C TYR A 134 -6.62 0.23 16.76
N ILE A 135 -5.59 0.57 17.51
CA ILE A 135 -4.87 -0.32 18.43
C ILE A 135 -5.25 0.09 19.85
N SER A 136 -5.83 -0.84 20.63
CA SER A 136 -6.33 -0.54 21.98
C SER A 136 -5.20 -0.32 22.99
N GLY A 137 -4.10 -1.04 22.84
CA GLY A 137 -3.00 -1.04 23.79
C GLY A 137 -3.28 -1.81 25.08
N GLU A 138 -4.44 -2.40 25.24
CA GLU A 138 -4.77 -3.24 26.40
C GLU A 138 -4.19 -4.65 26.25
N ASN A 139 -4.14 -5.12 25.02
CA ASN A 139 -3.62 -6.43 24.64
C ASN A 139 -2.69 -6.28 23.45
N GLN A 140 -2.03 -7.37 23.06
CA GLN A 140 -1.32 -7.45 21.80
C GLN A 140 -2.33 -7.60 20.67
N ASP A 141 -2.74 -6.50 20.03
CA ASP A 141 -3.68 -6.51 18.93
C ASP A 141 -2.99 -6.89 17.61
N ILE A 142 -3.62 -7.75 16.83
CA ILE A 142 -3.21 -8.05 15.44
C ILE A 142 -4.34 -7.60 14.52
N VAL A 143 -4.11 -6.50 13.83
CA VAL A 143 -5.06 -5.96 12.85
C VAL A 143 -4.70 -6.49 11.46
N THR A 144 -5.71 -6.91 10.70
CA THR A 144 -5.55 -7.35 9.31
C THR A 144 -6.37 -6.46 8.40
N LEU A 145 -5.75 -5.90 7.36
CA LEU A 145 -6.39 -5.11 6.32
C LEU A 145 -6.28 -5.82 4.97
N TYR A 146 -7.33 -5.68 4.16
CA TYR A 146 -7.39 -6.22 2.80
C TYR A 146 -7.63 -5.08 1.81
N PHE A 147 -6.77 -5.00 0.80
CA PHE A 147 -6.87 -4.05 -0.31
C PHE A 147 -6.95 -4.83 -1.62
N SER A 148 -7.83 -4.40 -2.54
CA SER A 148 -7.98 -5.01 -3.86
C SER A 148 -7.80 -3.96 -4.94
N ASN A 149 -7.14 -4.31 -6.05
CA ASN A 149 -7.02 -3.48 -7.24
C ASN A 149 -7.62 -4.19 -8.46
N ALA A 150 -8.23 -3.41 -9.35
CA ALA A 150 -8.73 -3.93 -10.61
C ALA A 150 -7.60 -4.13 -11.62
N PRO A 151 -7.55 -5.28 -12.34
CA PRO A 151 -6.57 -5.49 -13.39
C PRO A 151 -6.83 -4.56 -14.57
N LYS A 152 -5.77 -4.09 -15.22
CA LYS A 152 -5.84 -3.39 -16.50
C LYS A 152 -6.15 -4.38 -17.61
N GLY A 153 -6.95 -3.94 -18.58
CA GLY A 153 -7.31 -4.74 -19.74
C GLY A 153 -6.27 -4.67 -20.86
N ALA A 154 -6.51 -5.47 -21.89
CA ALA A 154 -5.76 -5.41 -23.15
C ALA A 154 -6.72 -5.56 -24.34
N VAL A 155 -6.35 -4.96 -25.49
CA VAL A 155 -7.09 -5.05 -26.76
C VAL A 155 -6.17 -5.63 -27.83
N LEU A 156 -6.52 -6.80 -28.36
CA LEU A 156 -5.86 -7.39 -29.52
C LEU A 156 -6.56 -6.91 -30.77
N VAL A 157 -5.83 -6.21 -31.64
CA VAL A 157 -6.32 -5.81 -32.98
C VAL A 157 -5.79 -6.76 -34.02
N LYS A 158 -6.67 -7.24 -34.91
CA LYS A 158 -6.30 -8.13 -36.03
C LYS A 158 -6.77 -7.50 -37.36
N LYS A 159 -5.82 -7.31 -38.29
CA LYS A 159 -6.07 -6.83 -39.64
C LYS A 159 -5.93 -7.97 -40.63
N VAL A 160 -6.95 -8.13 -41.47
CA VAL A 160 -7.00 -9.17 -42.52
C VAL A 160 -7.41 -8.59 -43.85
N SER A 161 -7.07 -9.29 -44.94
CA SER A 161 -7.56 -9.04 -46.28
C SER A 161 -9.04 -9.40 -46.39
N SER A 162 -9.85 -8.54 -47.01
CA SER A 162 -11.26 -8.82 -47.28
C SER A 162 -11.50 -9.87 -48.35
N ALA A 163 -10.47 -10.20 -49.16
CA ALA A 163 -10.58 -11.14 -50.25
C ALA A 163 -10.48 -12.61 -49.77
N ASP A 164 -9.59 -12.90 -48.80
CA ASP A 164 -9.24 -14.26 -48.44
C ASP A 164 -8.98 -14.46 -46.94
N ASN A 165 -9.21 -13.42 -46.10
CA ASN A 165 -8.93 -13.39 -44.66
C ASN A 165 -7.45 -13.62 -44.28
N SER A 166 -6.52 -13.49 -45.26
CA SER A 166 -5.11 -13.57 -44.95
C SER A 166 -4.65 -12.42 -44.04
N PRO A 167 -3.69 -12.64 -43.10
CA PRO A 167 -3.21 -11.58 -42.21
C PRO A 167 -2.45 -10.50 -43.00
N LEU A 168 -2.67 -9.23 -42.63
CA LEU A 168 -1.99 -8.08 -43.22
C LEU A 168 -1.00 -7.46 -42.24
N SER A 169 0.27 -7.66 -42.50
CA SER A 169 1.38 -7.01 -41.77
C SER A 169 1.62 -5.59 -42.28
N ASP A 170 2.36 -4.81 -41.50
CA ASP A 170 2.84 -3.46 -41.82
C ASP A 170 1.72 -2.43 -42.03
N VAL A 171 0.53 -2.68 -41.50
CA VAL A 171 -0.59 -1.73 -41.48
C VAL A 171 -0.47 -0.88 -40.23
N GLU A 172 -0.48 0.47 -40.36
CA GLU A 172 -0.38 1.39 -39.23
C GLU A 172 -1.74 1.84 -38.75
N PHE A 173 -1.90 1.84 -37.42
CA PHE A 173 -3.08 2.32 -36.73
C PHE A 173 -2.73 3.42 -35.75
N LEU A 174 -3.64 4.37 -35.55
CA LEU A 174 -3.67 5.29 -34.42
C LEU A 174 -4.67 4.78 -33.39
N VAL A 175 -4.23 4.65 -32.14
CA VAL A 175 -5.09 4.29 -31.01
C VAL A 175 -5.13 5.44 -30.02
N ALA A 176 -6.33 5.92 -29.73
CA ALA A 176 -6.58 7.01 -28.79
C ALA A 176 -7.74 6.68 -27.87
N ARG A 177 -7.84 7.36 -26.75
CA ARG A 177 -9.05 7.35 -25.91
C ARG A 177 -10.13 8.21 -26.53
N SER A 178 -11.36 8.09 -26.06
CA SER A 178 -12.49 8.89 -26.53
C SER A 178 -12.32 10.41 -26.34
N ASP A 179 -11.46 10.83 -25.41
CA ASP A 179 -11.09 12.24 -25.18
C ASP A 179 -10.01 12.76 -26.14
N GLY A 180 -9.51 11.90 -27.04
CA GLY A 180 -8.46 12.21 -28.00
C GLY A 180 -7.03 12.00 -27.47
N SER A 181 -6.83 11.65 -26.22
CA SER A 181 -5.50 11.31 -25.70
C SER A 181 -5.02 9.99 -26.30
N VAL A 182 -3.76 9.95 -26.77
CA VAL A 182 -3.17 8.75 -27.39
C VAL A 182 -2.69 7.75 -26.34
N VAL A 183 -2.67 6.46 -26.69
CA VAL A 183 -2.18 5.38 -25.84
C VAL A 183 -0.85 4.81 -26.33
N GLY A 184 -0.05 4.26 -25.41
CA GLY A 184 1.25 3.67 -25.72
C GLY A 184 2.37 4.69 -25.93
N ASN A 185 3.58 4.18 -26.16
CA ASN A 185 4.83 4.97 -26.12
C ASN A 185 5.19 5.65 -27.46
N ASN A 186 4.47 5.36 -28.55
CA ASN A 186 4.78 5.84 -29.90
C ASN A 186 3.68 6.78 -30.42
N ASN A 187 3.26 7.77 -29.62
CA ASN A 187 2.20 8.72 -29.94
C ASN A 187 0.93 8.03 -30.47
N GLY A 188 0.55 6.90 -29.84
CA GLY A 188 -0.61 6.12 -30.22
C GLY A 188 -0.49 5.29 -31.50
N LYS A 189 0.69 5.21 -32.10
CA LYS A 189 0.92 4.47 -33.33
C LYS A 189 1.28 3.02 -33.04
N PHE A 190 0.55 2.12 -33.68
CA PHE A 190 0.76 0.67 -33.66
C PHE A 190 0.85 0.14 -35.08
N VAL A 191 1.66 -0.87 -35.30
CA VAL A 191 1.84 -1.51 -36.61
C VAL A 191 1.60 -3.00 -36.47
N THR A 192 0.82 -3.57 -37.42
CA THR A 192 0.57 -5.00 -37.40
C THR A 192 1.83 -5.79 -37.76
N ASP A 193 2.06 -6.88 -37.02
CA ASP A 193 3.14 -7.84 -37.22
C ASP A 193 2.87 -8.82 -38.37
N SER A 194 3.72 -9.86 -38.52
CA SER A 194 3.56 -10.89 -39.56
C SER A 194 2.28 -11.71 -39.43
N THR A 195 1.65 -11.74 -38.26
CA THR A 195 0.36 -12.40 -38.02
C THR A 195 -0.84 -11.48 -38.28
N GLY A 196 -0.58 -10.22 -38.70
CA GLY A 196 -1.59 -9.19 -38.93
C GLY A 196 -2.12 -8.59 -37.62
N THR A 197 -1.39 -8.70 -36.49
CA THR A 197 -1.89 -8.27 -35.19
C THR A 197 -0.97 -7.26 -34.51
N PHE A 198 -1.57 -6.50 -33.58
CA PHE A 198 -0.85 -5.80 -32.50
C PHE A 198 -1.69 -5.83 -31.22
N LEU A 199 -1.02 -5.70 -30.08
CA LEU A 199 -1.64 -5.70 -28.76
C LEU A 199 -1.51 -4.31 -28.13
N VAL A 200 -2.62 -3.80 -27.57
CA VAL A 200 -2.67 -2.61 -26.73
C VAL A 200 -2.86 -3.08 -25.30
N GLU A 201 -1.83 -2.92 -24.46
CA GLU A 201 -1.85 -3.34 -23.05
C GLU A 201 -2.05 -2.13 -22.12
N GLY A 202 -2.37 -2.41 -20.87
CA GLY A 202 -2.48 -1.39 -19.82
C GLY A 202 -3.73 -0.51 -19.96
N VAL A 203 -4.79 -1.03 -20.56
CA VAL A 203 -6.07 -0.33 -20.71
C VAL A 203 -6.80 -0.32 -19.37
N GLU A 204 -7.03 0.86 -18.83
CA GLU A 204 -7.76 1.01 -17.56
C GLU A 204 -9.23 0.59 -17.70
N PRO A 205 -9.82 -0.05 -16.70
CA PRO A 205 -11.24 -0.42 -16.71
C PRO A 205 -12.14 0.78 -17.02
N GLY A 206 -13.14 0.55 -17.91
CA GLY A 206 -14.07 1.60 -18.34
C GLY A 206 -13.52 2.59 -19.40
N THR A 207 -12.27 2.39 -19.87
CA THR A 207 -11.72 3.19 -20.96
C THR A 207 -12.35 2.80 -22.29
N THR A 208 -12.81 3.78 -23.05
CA THR A 208 -13.21 3.59 -24.47
C THR A 208 -12.05 3.96 -25.37
N LEU A 209 -11.61 3.02 -26.20
CA LEU A 209 -10.57 3.24 -27.21
C LEU A 209 -11.18 3.47 -28.58
N VAL A 210 -10.59 4.39 -29.33
CA VAL A 210 -10.86 4.68 -30.73
C VAL A 210 -9.65 4.24 -31.53
N ILE A 211 -9.85 3.27 -32.44
CA ILE A 211 -8.80 2.62 -33.24
C ILE A 211 -9.05 2.99 -34.70
N LYS A 212 -8.08 3.63 -35.34
CA LYS A 212 -8.20 4.12 -36.71
C LYS A 212 -6.99 3.71 -37.55
N GLU A 213 -7.21 3.09 -38.70
CA GLU A 213 -6.13 2.83 -39.66
C GLU A 213 -5.63 4.15 -40.27
N THR A 214 -4.32 4.35 -40.24
CA THR A 214 -3.64 5.55 -40.74
C THR A 214 -2.79 5.29 -41.97
N ARG A 215 -2.36 4.05 -42.19
CA ARG A 215 -1.62 3.62 -43.36
C ARG A 215 -1.92 2.17 -43.69
N ALA A 216 -2.43 1.93 -44.88
CA ALA A 216 -2.68 0.58 -45.41
C ALA A 216 -1.38 -0.11 -45.87
N LYS A 217 -1.42 -1.44 -46.01
CA LYS A 217 -0.38 -2.22 -46.67
C LYS A 217 -0.34 -1.84 -48.17
N PRO A 218 0.83 -1.75 -48.84
CA PRO A 218 0.92 -1.54 -50.26
C PRO A 218 0.05 -2.55 -51.06
N GLY A 219 -0.76 -2.03 -51.98
CA GLY A 219 -1.72 -2.81 -52.75
C GLY A 219 -3.11 -2.92 -52.14
N TYR A 220 -3.36 -2.33 -50.98
CA TYR A 220 -4.66 -2.27 -50.30
C TYR A 220 -5.16 -0.84 -50.20
N LEU A 221 -6.46 -0.66 -50.18
CA LEU A 221 -7.09 0.63 -49.91
C LEU A 221 -7.14 0.89 -48.40
N LEU A 222 -6.89 2.16 -48.03
CA LEU A 222 -7.02 2.61 -46.64
C LEU A 222 -8.49 2.64 -46.23
N ASP A 223 -8.81 1.91 -45.15
CA ASP A 223 -10.09 2.06 -44.44
C ASP A 223 -9.86 2.84 -43.18
N ASN A 224 -10.11 4.13 -43.20
CA ASN A 224 -9.92 5.03 -42.08
C ASN A 224 -11.17 5.19 -41.22
N THR A 225 -12.18 4.31 -41.35
CA THR A 225 -13.34 4.28 -40.45
C THR A 225 -12.94 3.90 -39.04
N PRO A 226 -13.14 4.78 -38.05
CA PRO A 226 -12.77 4.46 -36.68
C PRO A 226 -13.61 3.31 -36.11
N GLN A 227 -12.97 2.43 -35.33
CA GLN A 227 -13.66 1.43 -34.54
C GLN A 227 -13.48 1.77 -33.03
N THR A 228 -14.50 1.51 -32.24
CA THR A 228 -14.49 1.76 -30.80
C THR A 228 -14.65 0.46 -30.01
N VAL A 229 -13.95 0.35 -28.95
CA VAL A 229 -14.00 -0.77 -28.02
C VAL A 229 -13.90 -0.26 -26.59
#